data_16f6dc2638112719bed16079995b5640
#
_entry.id   16f6dc2638112719bed16079995b5640
#
_cell.length_a   1.000
_cell.length_b   1.000
_cell.length_c   1.000
_cell.angle_alpha   90.00
_cell.angle_beta   90.00
_cell.angle_gamma   90.00
#
_symmetry.space_group_name_H-M   'P 1'
#
loop_
_entity.id
_entity.type
_entity.pdbx_description
1 polymer ?
#
loop_
_entity_poly.entity_id
_entity_poly.type
_entity_poly.pdbx_seq_one_letter_code
_entity_poly.pdbx_strand_id
1 'polypeptide(L)'
;MRLDTAFPYNQKLLAMLSRKDGHRAAFVYLCGLSISGGQGSDGFLSTESLPFTHGRKADAALLVEFGFWVPQPGGWVINGWDEFQQSTEETQLRRKRAQALAEMRWEGHEATSPAERARQYRERKKAEANGAVE
;
A
#
# COMPACT_ATOMS: atom_id res chain seq x y z
N MET A 1 -1.77 -3.29 1.06
CA MET A 1 -0.55 -4.08 1.37
C MET A 1 0.64 -3.45 0.67
N ARG A 2 1.70 -3.27 1.40
CA ARG A 2 2.95 -2.73 0.87
C ARG A 2 4.10 -3.70 1.16
N LEU A 3 4.83 -4.09 0.11
CA LEU A 3 6.05 -4.85 0.24
C LEU A 3 7.24 -3.89 0.25
N ASP A 4 8.17 -4.07 1.19
CA ASP A 4 9.38 -3.27 1.27
C ASP A 4 10.22 -3.49 0.00
N THR A 5 10.68 -2.39 -0.60
CA THR A 5 11.57 -2.46 -1.78
C THR A 5 12.91 -3.12 -1.48
N ALA A 6 13.33 -3.13 -0.22
CA ALA A 6 14.53 -3.82 0.24
C ALA A 6 14.31 -5.33 0.49
N PHE A 7 13.08 -5.83 0.35
CA PHE A 7 12.76 -7.24 0.61
C PHE A 7 13.68 -8.23 -0.12
N PRO A 8 13.98 -8.08 -1.43
CA PRO A 8 14.88 -9.00 -2.11
C PRO A 8 16.31 -9.03 -1.54
N TYR A 9 16.72 -7.98 -0.87
CA TYR A 9 18.06 -7.83 -0.30
C TYR A 9 18.13 -8.17 1.20
N ASN A 10 17.01 -8.59 1.79
CA ASN A 10 16.95 -8.93 3.21
C ASN A 10 17.83 -10.15 3.49
N GLN A 11 18.76 -10.01 4.44
CA GLN A 11 19.69 -11.09 4.81
C GLN A 11 18.97 -12.32 5.40
N LYS A 12 17.89 -12.11 6.13
CA LYS A 12 17.06 -13.21 6.66
C LYS A 12 16.42 -13.99 5.51
N LEU A 13 15.94 -13.29 4.50
CA LEU A 13 15.39 -13.92 3.29
C LEU A 13 16.44 -14.74 2.55
N LEU A 14 17.61 -14.16 2.33
CA LEU A 14 18.72 -14.86 1.67
C LEU A 14 19.12 -16.12 2.42
N ALA A 15 19.21 -16.05 3.75
CA ALA A 15 19.51 -17.21 4.58
C ALA A 15 18.43 -18.28 4.49
N MET A 16 17.15 -17.88 4.51
CA MET A 16 16.02 -18.81 4.37
C MET A 16 15.99 -19.47 3.00
N LEU A 17 16.29 -18.74 1.92
CA LEU A 17 16.31 -19.28 0.55
C LEU A 17 17.39 -20.33 0.35
N SER A 18 18.45 -20.34 1.16
CA SER A 18 19.48 -21.38 1.11
C SER A 18 19.04 -22.71 1.73
N ARG A 19 17.93 -22.71 2.46
CA ARG A 19 17.37 -23.90 3.12
C ARG A 19 16.48 -24.66 2.13
N LYS A 20 16.32 -25.97 2.37
CA LYS A 20 15.32 -26.76 1.70
C LYS A 20 13.94 -26.16 1.94
N ASP A 21 13.14 -26.03 0.89
CA ASP A 21 11.82 -25.38 0.92
C ASP A 21 11.83 -23.87 1.25
N GLY A 22 12.99 -23.22 1.20
CA GLY A 22 13.10 -21.79 1.48
C GLY A 22 12.31 -20.91 0.52
N HIS A 23 12.32 -21.22 -0.77
CA HIS A 23 11.51 -20.49 -1.77
C HIS A 23 10.02 -20.67 -1.55
N ARG A 24 9.61 -21.87 -1.14
CA ARG A 24 8.23 -22.14 -0.77
C ARG A 24 7.79 -21.33 0.44
N ALA A 25 8.62 -21.27 1.47
CA ALA A 25 8.37 -20.45 2.66
C ALA A 25 8.27 -18.96 2.30
N ALA A 26 9.14 -18.47 1.42
CA ALA A 26 9.07 -17.09 0.93
C ALA A 26 7.73 -16.79 0.24
N PHE A 27 7.25 -17.69 -0.59
CA PHE A 27 5.93 -17.56 -1.23
C PHE A 27 4.80 -17.55 -0.20
N VAL A 28 4.86 -18.44 0.79
CA VAL A 28 3.90 -18.46 1.90
C VAL A 28 3.89 -17.14 2.66
N TYR A 29 5.05 -16.56 2.89
CA TYR A 29 5.17 -15.24 3.52
C TYR A 29 4.45 -14.15 2.71
N LEU A 30 4.65 -14.12 1.40
CA LEU A 30 3.98 -13.15 0.51
C LEU A 30 2.46 -13.33 0.51
N CYS A 31 1.99 -14.58 0.46
CA CYS A 31 0.56 -14.87 0.56
C CYS A 31 -0.02 -14.45 1.91
N GLY A 32 0.72 -14.66 2.99
CA GLY A 32 0.34 -14.25 4.34
C GLY A 32 0.19 -12.73 4.46
N LEU A 33 1.12 -11.97 3.87
CA LEU A 33 1.01 -10.51 3.80
C LEU A 33 -0.27 -10.07 3.08
N SER A 34 -0.57 -10.72 1.96
CA SER A 34 -1.76 -10.42 1.16
C SER A 34 -3.05 -10.71 1.94
N ILE A 35 -3.13 -11.85 2.61
CA ILE A 35 -4.28 -12.25 3.40
C ILE A 35 -4.49 -11.27 4.56
N SER A 36 -3.46 -10.99 5.33
CA SER A 36 -3.54 -10.08 6.47
C SER A 36 -3.91 -8.66 6.06
N GLY A 37 -3.34 -8.17 4.96
CA GLY A 37 -3.67 -6.86 4.42
C GLY A 37 -5.11 -6.78 3.92
N GLY A 38 -5.61 -7.84 3.28
CA GLY A 38 -6.96 -7.89 2.74
C GLY A 38 -8.05 -8.03 3.81
N GLN A 39 -7.75 -8.73 4.93
CA GLN A 39 -8.69 -8.97 6.01
C GLN A 39 -8.64 -7.92 7.13
N GLY A 40 -7.66 -7.03 7.11
CA GLY A 40 -7.48 -6.05 8.19
C GLY A 40 -7.19 -6.67 9.55
N SER A 41 -6.51 -7.81 9.57
CA SER A 41 -6.26 -8.60 10.78
C SER A 41 -5.03 -8.16 11.58
N ASP A 42 -4.48 -6.98 11.32
CA ASP A 42 -3.33 -6.39 12.01
C ASP A 42 -2.08 -7.30 12.02
N GLY A 43 -1.86 -8.02 10.95
CA GLY A 43 -0.73 -8.93 10.80
C GLY A 43 -0.93 -10.30 11.42
N PHE A 44 -2.10 -10.58 12.01
CA PHE A 44 -2.41 -11.87 12.57
C PHE A 44 -2.88 -12.85 11.49
N LEU A 45 -2.30 -14.05 11.50
CA LEU A 45 -2.68 -15.17 10.63
C LEU A 45 -3.12 -16.33 11.50
N SER A 46 -4.40 -16.72 11.41
CA SER A 46 -4.90 -17.90 12.11
C SER A 46 -4.35 -19.19 11.51
N THR A 47 -4.31 -20.26 12.30
CA THR A 47 -3.95 -21.59 11.79
C THR A 47 -4.88 -22.04 10.67
N GLU A 48 -6.13 -21.59 10.69
CA GLU A 48 -7.12 -21.90 9.65
C GLU A 48 -6.83 -21.18 8.33
N SER A 49 -6.09 -20.07 8.36
CA SER A 49 -5.67 -19.32 7.16
C SER A 49 -4.50 -19.98 6.42
N LEU A 50 -3.80 -20.91 7.07
CA LEU A 50 -2.60 -21.52 6.50
C LEU A 50 -2.84 -22.15 5.11
N PRO A 51 -3.93 -22.88 4.85
CA PRO A 51 -4.20 -23.42 3.52
C PRO A 51 -4.29 -22.35 2.43
N PHE A 52 -4.76 -21.16 2.76
CA PHE A 52 -4.87 -20.03 1.81
C PHE A 52 -3.52 -19.41 1.48
N THR A 53 -2.50 -19.63 2.31
CA THR A 53 -1.12 -19.25 2.01
C THR A 53 -0.43 -20.25 1.08
N HIS A 54 -1.10 -21.35 0.73
CA HIS A 54 -0.55 -22.47 -0.01
C HIS A 54 0.64 -23.15 0.69
N GLY A 55 0.75 -22.96 2.00
CA GLY A 55 1.81 -23.48 2.83
C GLY A 55 1.41 -24.64 3.71
N ARG A 56 2.44 -25.27 4.24
CA ARG A 56 2.33 -26.37 5.22
C ARG A 56 2.81 -25.86 6.58
N LYS A 57 2.55 -26.62 7.63
CA LYS A 57 3.09 -26.36 8.97
C LYS A 57 4.62 -26.23 8.97
N ALA A 58 5.31 -27.02 8.13
CA ALA A 58 6.76 -26.96 7.97
C ALA A 58 7.22 -25.59 7.42
N ASP A 59 6.47 -25.03 6.50
CA ASP A 59 6.77 -23.71 5.92
C ASP A 59 6.58 -22.61 6.96
N ALA A 60 5.51 -22.69 7.75
CA ALA A 60 5.27 -21.77 8.87
C ALA A 60 6.38 -21.87 9.93
N ALA A 61 6.82 -23.09 10.26
CA ALA A 61 7.93 -23.30 11.18
C ALA A 61 9.24 -22.68 10.68
N LEU A 62 9.50 -22.74 9.38
CA LEU A 62 10.67 -22.13 8.77
C LEU A 62 10.59 -20.59 8.86
N LEU A 63 9.44 -20.00 8.61
CA LEU A 63 9.22 -18.56 8.77
C LEU A 63 9.41 -18.10 10.21
N VAL A 64 8.99 -18.89 11.18
CA VAL A 64 9.22 -18.63 12.61
C VAL A 64 10.72 -18.73 12.94
N GLU A 65 11.40 -19.74 12.42
CA GLU A 65 12.85 -19.94 12.65
C GLU A 65 13.66 -18.72 12.19
N PHE A 66 13.34 -18.15 11.03
CA PHE A 66 14.03 -16.99 10.50
C PHE A 66 13.45 -15.63 10.96
N GLY A 67 12.46 -15.64 11.85
CA GLY A 67 11.94 -14.44 12.47
C GLY A 67 10.99 -13.61 11.61
N PHE A 68 10.44 -14.17 10.54
CA PHE A 68 9.40 -13.49 9.74
C PHE A 68 8.02 -13.56 10.40
N TRP A 69 7.73 -14.65 11.09
CA TRP A 69 6.50 -14.85 11.84
C TRP A 69 6.80 -15.12 13.30
N VAL A 70 5.93 -14.62 14.17
CA VAL A 70 6.00 -14.86 15.62
C VAL A 70 4.79 -15.71 16.01
N PRO A 71 5.00 -16.88 16.67
CA PRO A 71 3.89 -17.73 17.08
C PRO A 71 3.04 -17.05 18.17
N GLN A 72 1.74 -17.16 18.01
CA GLN A 72 0.74 -16.63 18.93
C GLN A 72 -0.33 -17.70 19.18
N PRO A 73 -1.10 -17.64 20.29
CA PRO A 73 -2.23 -18.55 20.47
C PRO A 73 -3.19 -18.45 19.27
N GLY A 74 -3.45 -19.61 18.64
CA GLY A 74 -4.33 -19.69 17.49
C GLY A 74 -3.73 -19.32 16.14
N GLY A 75 -2.43 -19.00 16.05
CA GLY A 75 -1.80 -18.69 14.79
C GLY A 75 -0.43 -18.02 14.90
N TRP A 76 -0.20 -17.06 14.05
CA TRP A 76 1.06 -16.32 13.98
C TRP A 76 0.81 -14.84 13.75
N VAL A 77 1.76 -14.00 14.12
CA VAL A 77 1.79 -12.57 13.79
C VAL A 77 3.00 -12.31 12.88
N ILE A 78 2.78 -11.54 11.83
CA ILE A 78 3.85 -11.10 10.94
C ILE A 78 4.73 -10.12 11.71
N ASN A 79 6.02 -10.44 11.82
CA ASN A 79 6.98 -9.58 12.51
C ASN A 79 7.16 -8.26 11.75
N GLY A 80 7.13 -7.15 12.47
CA GLY A 80 7.27 -5.82 11.88
C GLY A 80 6.00 -5.26 11.23
N TRP A 81 4.85 -5.90 11.42
CA TRP A 81 3.58 -5.43 10.85
C TRP A 81 3.24 -4.00 11.28
N ASP A 82 3.49 -3.65 12.53
CA ASP A 82 3.21 -2.32 13.06
C ASP A 82 4.00 -1.23 12.32
N GLU A 83 5.24 -1.51 11.96
CA GLU A 83 6.06 -0.62 11.14
C GLU A 83 5.46 -0.44 9.74
N PHE A 84 4.95 -1.52 9.14
CA PHE A 84 4.24 -1.46 7.86
C PHE A 84 2.96 -0.64 7.96
N GLN A 85 2.20 -0.78 9.04
CA GLN A 85 0.97 -0.02 9.26
C GLN A 85 1.23 1.47 9.39
N GLN A 86 2.21 1.89 10.17
CA GLN A 86 2.59 3.29 10.32
C GLN A 86 2.96 3.91 8.96
N SER A 87 3.74 3.20 8.17
CA SER A 87 4.10 3.61 6.81
C SER A 87 2.88 3.73 5.90
N THR A 88 1.91 2.83 6.03
CA THR A 88 0.66 2.85 5.27
C THR A 88 -0.24 4.00 5.71
N GLU A 89 -0.37 4.26 7.01
CA GLU A 89 -1.11 5.37 7.57
C GLU A 89 -0.52 6.72 7.13
N GLU A 90 0.79 6.87 7.18
CA GLU A 90 1.48 8.05 6.67
C GLU A 90 1.22 8.27 5.18
N THR A 91 1.24 7.21 4.39
CA THR A 91 0.93 7.27 2.96
C THR A 91 -0.52 7.68 2.73
N GLN A 92 -1.45 7.12 3.50
CA GLN A 92 -2.87 7.48 3.44
C GLN A 92 -3.09 8.94 3.86
N LEU A 93 -2.43 9.40 4.90
CA LEU A 93 -2.49 10.79 5.34
C LEU A 93 -1.95 11.75 4.26
N ARG A 94 -0.85 11.40 3.62
CA ARG A 94 -0.31 12.17 2.49
C ARG A 94 -1.29 12.24 1.33
N ARG A 95 -1.94 11.12 0.99
CA ARG A 95 -2.96 11.06 -0.06
C ARG A 95 -4.16 11.92 0.30
N LYS A 96 -4.65 11.85 1.53
CA LYS A 96 -5.76 12.67 2.02
C LYS A 96 -5.42 14.16 1.96
N ARG A 97 -4.22 14.54 2.37
CA ARG A 97 -3.74 15.93 2.29
C ARG A 97 -3.64 16.41 0.84
N ALA A 98 -3.13 15.57 -0.06
CA ALA A 98 -3.05 15.89 -1.48
C ALA A 98 -4.44 16.05 -2.10
N GLN A 99 -5.39 15.19 -1.75
CA GLN A 99 -6.80 15.31 -2.17
C GLN A 99 -7.45 16.59 -1.63
N ALA A 100 -7.25 16.89 -0.35
CA ALA A 100 -7.78 18.11 0.26
C ALA A 100 -7.24 19.36 -0.42
N LEU A 101 -5.96 19.40 -0.74
CA LEU A 101 -5.34 20.50 -1.48
C LEU A 101 -5.87 20.59 -2.92
N ALA A 102 -6.08 19.45 -3.58
CA ALA A 102 -6.67 19.39 -4.91
C ALA A 102 -8.12 19.89 -4.91
N GLU A 103 -8.91 19.48 -3.94
CA GLU A 103 -10.29 19.96 -3.75
C GLU A 103 -10.34 21.46 -3.46
N MET A 104 -9.47 21.98 -2.62
CA MET A 104 -9.33 23.42 -2.37
C MET A 104 -8.98 24.21 -3.65
N ARG A 105 -8.13 23.67 -4.50
CA ARG A 105 -7.81 24.28 -5.79
C ARG A 105 -9.01 24.26 -6.73
N TRP A 106 -9.76 23.16 -6.73
CA TRP A 106 -10.98 23.04 -7.54
C TRP A 106 -12.08 23.97 -7.06
N GLU A 107 -12.29 24.09 -5.77
CA GLU A 107 -13.25 25.04 -5.16
C GLU A 107 -12.85 26.49 -5.42
N GLY A 108 -11.56 26.81 -5.35
CA GLY A 108 -11.01 28.12 -5.68
C GLY A 108 -11.13 28.51 -7.14
N HIS A 109 -11.29 27.54 -8.05
CA HIS A 109 -11.54 27.75 -9.47
C HIS A 109 -13.01 27.62 -9.85
N GLU A 110 -13.91 27.53 -8.88
CA GLU A 110 -15.35 27.32 -9.09
C GLU A 110 -15.56 26.25 -10.16
N ALA A 111 -15.78 25.01 -9.81
CA ALA A 111 -16.17 23.89 -10.68
C ALA A 111 -16.61 24.30 -12.11
N THR A 112 -15.80 25.08 -12.81
CA THR A 112 -16.11 25.55 -14.16
C THR A 112 -16.03 24.39 -15.14
N SER A 113 -17.14 24.14 -15.82
CA SER A 113 -17.17 23.17 -16.91
C SER A 113 -16.20 23.61 -18.01
N PRO A 114 -15.70 22.68 -18.86
CA PRO A 114 -14.88 23.06 -20.01
C PRO A 114 -15.54 24.11 -20.92
N ALA A 115 -16.86 24.07 -21.03
CA ALA A 115 -17.64 25.06 -21.78
C ALA A 115 -17.57 26.45 -21.15
N GLU A 116 -17.65 26.56 -19.84
CA GLU A 116 -17.52 27.82 -19.13
C GLU A 116 -16.11 28.40 -19.22
N ARG A 117 -15.08 27.57 -19.14
CA ARG A 117 -13.70 27.99 -19.34
C ARG A 117 -13.49 28.55 -20.76
N ALA A 118 -14.02 27.89 -21.77
CA ALA A 118 -13.95 28.36 -23.15
C ALA A 118 -14.68 29.69 -23.33
N ARG A 119 -15.83 29.87 -22.68
CA ARG A 119 -16.61 31.11 -22.71
C ARG A 119 -15.85 32.27 -22.02
N GLN A 120 -15.29 32.04 -20.85
CA GLN A 120 -14.46 33.02 -20.13
C GLN A 120 -13.24 33.43 -20.94
N TYR A 121 -12.60 32.49 -21.60
CA TYR A 121 -11.47 32.76 -22.47
C TYR A 121 -11.86 33.63 -23.67
N ARG A 122 -12.99 33.37 -24.30
CA ARG A 122 -13.51 34.19 -25.41
C ARG A 122 -13.90 35.60 -24.95
N GLU A 123 -14.54 35.74 -23.81
CA GLU A 123 -14.88 37.04 -23.22
C GLU A 123 -13.63 37.84 -22.88
N ARG A 124 -12.59 37.19 -22.34
CA ARG A 124 -11.32 37.83 -22.02
C ARG A 124 -10.61 38.32 -23.27
N LYS A 125 -10.56 37.51 -24.34
CA LYS A 125 -10.01 37.92 -25.63
C LYS A 125 -10.79 39.06 -26.29
N LYS A 126 -12.11 39.03 -26.17
CA LYS A 126 -12.97 40.08 -26.69
C LYS A 126 -12.73 41.42 -25.98
N ALA A 127 -12.57 41.38 -24.65
CA ALA A 127 -12.22 42.58 -23.87
C ALA A 127 -10.85 43.13 -24.23
N GLU A 128 -9.84 42.28 -24.44
CA GLU A 128 -8.51 42.67 -24.89
C GLU A 128 -8.54 43.29 -26.28
N ALA A 129 -9.29 42.71 -27.22
CA ALA A 129 -9.44 43.24 -28.57
C ALA A 129 -10.16 44.60 -28.55
N ASN A 130 -11.18 44.80 -27.71
CA ASN A 130 -11.85 46.07 -27.55
C ASN A 130 -10.96 47.14 -26.88
N GLY A 131 -10.12 46.73 -25.92
CA GLY A 131 -9.13 47.58 -25.28
C GLY A 131 -7.98 47.97 -26.20
N ALA A 132 -7.66 47.21 -27.22
CA ALA A 132 -6.62 47.49 -28.18
C ALA A 132 -7.08 48.43 -29.32
N VAL A 133 -8.37 48.65 -29.48
CA VAL A 133 -8.93 49.53 -30.53
C VAL A 133 -9.10 50.97 -30.04
N GLU A 134 -9.06 51.17 -28.75
CA GLU A 134 -9.03 52.50 -28.16
C GLU A 134 -7.58 53.01 -28.04
#